data_9cd6acc4b050e4e071943394a2b922c7
#
_entry.id   9cd6acc4b050e4e071943394a2b922c7
#
_cell.length_a   1.000
_cell.length_b   1.000
_cell.length_c   1.000
_cell.angle_alpha   90.00
_cell.angle_beta   90.00
_cell.angle_gamma   90.00
#
_symmetry.space_group_name_H-M   'P 1'
#
loop_
_entity.id
_entity.type
_entity.pdbx_description
1 polymer ?
#
loop_
_entity_poly.entity_id
_entity_poly.type
_entity_poly.pdbx_seq_one_letter_code
_entity_poly.pdbx_strand_id
1 'polypeptide(L)'
;MRKIKCYMVGWIVIVMCMGLTSCICDEILPCPPLKVMIAIEDKNYENIDFVERETGLDHRIDEDMPFRNYIQKLFYVLYNLDTGEIVTIRHLHDVEGDAEMATAYLPEDLPFGRYGLVVWGNILREEGILSGGTDYDLHQGHMEGYDVYMTADELLYDEYHYDYVVSLKRIKGKLLIQAVDFPSEIGWSKKTVTGVAGNVDYHLNYTELETVVTYTEWTSRTSEFVSSTFLSPSATSTGTTVDADLYDSPEMEIPTIQLQTVQTEMNRNEITVLRYVYNRDTGSVGVYILMDDGWDAVHNLEK
;
A
#
# COMPACT_ATOMS: atom_id res chain seq x y z
N MET A 1 68.50 -62.33 -13.84
CA MET A 1 67.38 -61.65 -14.65
C MET A 1 66.02 -61.71 -14.06
N ARG A 2 65.68 -62.57 -13.08
CA ARG A 2 64.30 -62.66 -12.48
C ARG A 2 63.98 -61.58 -11.40
N LYS A 3 65.00 -61.06 -10.71
CA LYS A 3 64.80 -60.03 -9.64
C LYS A 3 64.55 -58.64 -10.17
N ILE A 4 65.03 -58.27 -11.34
CA ILE A 4 64.84 -56.95 -11.96
C ILE A 4 63.40 -56.78 -12.47
N LYS A 5 62.70 -57.82 -12.95
CA LYS A 5 61.31 -57.76 -13.41
C LYS A 5 60.33 -57.51 -12.26
N CYS A 6 60.67 -57.97 -11.03
CA CYS A 6 59.80 -57.81 -9.88
C CYS A 6 59.76 -56.34 -9.38
N TYR A 7 60.89 -55.63 -9.44
CA TYR A 7 60.97 -54.23 -9.07
C TYR A 7 60.31 -53.27 -10.06
N MET A 8 60.36 -53.60 -11.35
CA MET A 8 59.73 -52.78 -12.38
C MET A 8 58.23 -52.85 -12.31
N VAL A 9 57.63 -54.01 -12.00
CA VAL A 9 56.18 -54.16 -11.81
C VAL A 9 55.70 -53.46 -10.56
N GLY A 10 56.52 -53.50 -9.45
CA GLY A 10 56.18 -52.77 -8.21
C GLY A 10 56.16 -51.24 -8.40
N TRP A 11 57.13 -50.71 -9.18
CA TRP A 11 57.15 -49.27 -9.47
C TRP A 11 55.98 -48.81 -10.36
N ILE A 12 55.57 -49.60 -11.33
CA ILE A 12 54.40 -49.29 -12.19
C ILE A 12 53.11 -49.29 -11.37
N VAL A 13 52.92 -50.19 -10.43
CA VAL A 13 51.75 -50.22 -9.54
C VAL A 13 51.71 -49.01 -8.58
N ILE A 14 52.86 -48.62 -8.03
CA ILE A 14 52.96 -47.43 -7.14
C ILE A 14 52.69 -46.15 -7.90
N VAL A 15 53.17 -46.01 -9.13
CA VAL A 15 52.92 -44.81 -9.95
C VAL A 15 51.42 -44.77 -10.40
N MET A 16 50.79 -45.92 -10.64
CA MET A 16 49.38 -46.02 -11.02
C MET A 16 48.47 -45.70 -9.82
N CYS A 17 48.86 -46.02 -8.58
CA CYS A 17 48.11 -45.66 -7.39
C CYS A 17 48.24 -44.16 -7.00
N MET A 18 49.31 -43.46 -7.39
CA MET A 18 49.43 -42.02 -7.14
C MET A 18 48.64 -41.16 -8.13
N GLY A 19 48.16 -41.72 -9.24
CA GLY A 19 47.37 -41.02 -10.25
C GLY A 19 45.87 -40.97 -9.94
N LEU A 20 45.38 -41.66 -8.90
CA LEU A 20 43.94 -41.75 -8.59
C LEU A 20 43.51 -40.86 -7.39
N THR A 21 44.41 -40.06 -6.82
CA THR A 21 44.03 -39.05 -5.84
C THR A 21 43.81 -37.69 -6.52
N SER A 22 43.08 -37.66 -7.61
CA SER A 22 42.38 -36.45 -8.01
C SER A 22 41.19 -36.33 -7.09
N CYS A 23 41.38 -35.77 -5.88
CA CYS A 23 40.30 -35.17 -5.17
C CYS A 23 39.80 -34.02 -6.06
N ILE A 24 38.75 -34.28 -6.81
CA ILE A 24 37.88 -33.22 -7.27
C ILE A 24 37.24 -32.68 -5.99
N CYS A 25 37.94 -31.75 -5.33
CA CYS A 25 37.25 -30.82 -4.44
C CYS A 25 36.44 -29.93 -5.39
N ASP A 26 35.27 -30.39 -5.82
CA ASP A 26 34.25 -29.46 -6.22
C ASP A 26 33.99 -28.63 -4.96
N GLU A 27 34.57 -27.44 -4.88
CA GLU A 27 34.13 -26.43 -3.97
C GLU A 27 32.65 -26.17 -4.34
N ILE A 28 31.78 -26.84 -3.61
CA ILE A 28 30.34 -26.52 -3.69
C ILE A 28 30.27 -25.08 -3.23
N LEU A 29 30.13 -24.17 -4.19
CA LEU A 29 29.90 -22.76 -3.89
C LEU A 29 28.68 -22.70 -2.95
N PRO A 30 28.79 -21.95 -1.86
CA PRO A 30 27.61 -21.79 -0.99
C PRO A 30 26.45 -21.27 -1.83
N CYS A 31 25.26 -21.81 -1.60
CA CYS A 31 24.06 -21.35 -2.26
C CYS A 31 23.93 -19.83 -2.08
N PRO A 32 23.68 -19.07 -3.15
CA PRO A 32 23.49 -17.63 -3.02
C PRO A 32 22.27 -17.38 -2.09
N PRO A 33 22.39 -16.46 -1.12
CA PRO A 33 21.26 -16.16 -0.22
C PRO A 33 20.06 -15.59 -1.01
N LEU A 34 18.87 -15.91 -0.57
CA LEU A 34 17.64 -15.33 -1.15
C LEU A 34 17.65 -13.81 -0.93
N LYS A 35 17.58 -13.05 -2.02
CA LYS A 35 17.49 -11.59 -2.04
C LYS A 35 16.13 -11.16 -2.52
N VAL A 36 15.50 -10.26 -1.78
CA VAL A 36 14.24 -9.66 -2.19
C VAL A 36 14.32 -8.15 -2.04
N MET A 37 14.14 -7.47 -3.17
CA MET A 37 13.96 -6.02 -3.22
C MET A 37 12.48 -5.71 -3.25
N ILE A 38 12.06 -4.69 -2.52
CA ILE A 38 10.68 -4.24 -2.42
C ILE A 38 10.58 -2.91 -3.16
N ALA A 39 9.82 -2.91 -4.26
CA ALA A 39 9.52 -1.74 -5.07
C ALA A 39 8.10 -1.21 -4.78
N ILE A 40 7.75 -0.07 -5.34
CA ILE A 40 6.41 0.50 -5.30
C ILE A 40 5.87 0.55 -6.72
N GLU A 41 4.73 -0.11 -6.97
CA GLU A 41 4.04 -0.09 -8.27
C GLU A 41 3.22 1.21 -8.41
N ASP A 42 2.37 1.48 -7.42
CA ASP A 42 1.45 2.62 -7.44
C ASP A 42 2.09 3.87 -6.81
N LYS A 43 3.09 4.47 -7.47
CA LYS A 43 3.75 5.70 -6.99
C LYS A 43 2.84 6.92 -7.10
N ASN A 44 2.00 6.96 -8.12
CA ASN A 44 0.99 7.99 -8.35
C ASN A 44 -0.40 7.36 -8.44
N TYR A 45 -1.44 8.14 -8.22
CA TYR A 45 -2.81 7.72 -8.48
C TYR A 45 -3.04 7.56 -9.99
N GLU A 46 -3.86 6.59 -10.40
CA GLU A 46 -4.10 6.30 -11.82
C GLU A 46 -4.65 7.50 -12.59
N ASN A 47 -5.50 8.31 -11.96
CA ASN A 47 -6.13 9.47 -12.55
C ASN A 47 -5.47 10.81 -12.16
N ILE A 48 -4.24 10.82 -11.62
CA ILE A 48 -3.58 12.03 -11.12
C ILE A 48 -3.45 13.13 -12.16
N ASP A 49 -3.06 12.80 -13.39
CA ASP A 49 -2.84 13.79 -14.46
C ASP A 49 -4.15 14.49 -14.85
N PHE A 50 -5.26 13.77 -14.77
CA PHE A 50 -6.59 14.32 -15.00
C PHE A 50 -7.01 15.24 -13.84
N VAL A 51 -6.87 14.78 -12.59
CA VAL A 51 -7.21 15.55 -11.39
C VAL A 51 -6.36 16.83 -11.31
N GLU A 52 -5.06 16.74 -11.56
CA GLU A 52 -4.17 17.90 -11.60
C GLU A 52 -4.62 18.94 -12.62
N ARG A 53 -4.92 18.52 -13.84
CA ARG A 53 -5.37 19.40 -14.92
C ARG A 53 -6.67 20.11 -14.61
N GLU A 54 -7.66 19.40 -14.07
CA GLU A 54 -9.02 19.93 -13.84
C GLU A 54 -9.15 20.70 -12.52
N THR A 55 -8.28 20.45 -11.55
CA THR A 55 -8.44 21.00 -10.21
C THR A 55 -7.23 21.78 -9.70
N GLY A 56 -6.03 21.36 -10.04
CA GLY A 56 -4.80 21.86 -9.42
C GLY A 56 -4.66 21.52 -7.94
N LEU A 57 -5.47 20.59 -7.39
CA LEU A 57 -5.52 20.27 -5.95
C LEU A 57 -4.54 19.20 -5.52
N ASP A 58 -4.14 18.35 -6.44
CA ASP A 58 -3.14 17.32 -6.22
C ASP A 58 -2.21 17.26 -7.42
N HIS A 59 -0.98 16.80 -7.24
CA HIS A 59 0.05 16.85 -8.26
C HIS A 59 0.75 15.51 -8.39
N ARG A 60 1.14 15.19 -9.63
CA ARG A 60 2.01 14.06 -9.89
C ARG A 60 3.33 14.26 -9.15
N ILE A 61 3.75 13.24 -8.41
CA ILE A 61 5.07 13.20 -7.77
C ILE A 61 6.08 12.50 -8.67
N ASP A 62 7.35 12.91 -8.55
CA ASP A 62 8.44 12.32 -9.30
C ASP A 62 8.61 10.83 -8.95
N GLU A 63 8.66 9.97 -9.95
CA GLU A 63 8.73 8.52 -9.76
C GLU A 63 10.12 8.03 -9.31
N ASP A 64 11.14 8.87 -9.40
CA ASP A 64 12.51 8.58 -8.96
C ASP A 64 12.75 8.95 -7.47
N MET A 65 11.68 9.29 -6.75
CA MET A 65 11.77 9.61 -5.33
C MET A 65 12.21 8.39 -4.51
N PRO A 66 12.94 8.60 -3.40
CA PRO A 66 13.26 7.55 -2.43
C PRO A 66 12.02 6.80 -1.94
N PHE A 67 12.16 5.49 -1.73
CA PHE A 67 11.09 4.62 -1.22
C PHE A 67 10.38 5.18 0.02
N ARG A 68 11.15 5.77 0.95
CA ARG A 68 10.63 6.38 2.18
C ARG A 68 9.69 7.57 1.98
N ASN A 69 9.68 8.17 0.80
CA ASN A 69 8.76 9.28 0.49
C ASN A 69 7.32 8.79 0.29
N TYR A 70 7.16 7.52 -0.06
CA TYR A 70 5.87 6.85 -0.21
C TYR A 70 5.53 6.01 1.01
N ILE A 71 6.49 5.24 1.50
CA ILE A 71 6.32 4.27 2.57
C ILE A 71 7.32 4.56 3.68
N GLN A 72 6.81 5.10 4.79
CA GLN A 72 7.62 5.46 5.96
C GLN A 72 7.81 4.30 6.92
N LYS A 73 6.83 3.39 6.98
CA LYS A 73 6.84 2.21 7.85
C LYS A 73 6.62 0.96 7.03
N LEU A 74 7.44 -0.06 7.30
CA LEU A 74 7.41 -1.33 6.60
C LEU A 74 7.28 -2.49 7.60
N PHE A 75 6.46 -3.47 7.23
CA PHE A 75 6.26 -4.74 7.93
C PHE A 75 6.26 -5.86 6.90
N TYR A 76 6.88 -7.01 7.20
CA TYR A 76 6.75 -8.19 6.34
C TYR A 76 6.90 -9.50 7.09
N VAL A 77 6.29 -10.54 6.49
CA VAL A 77 6.34 -11.92 6.97
C VAL A 77 6.73 -12.82 5.81
N LEU A 78 7.71 -13.69 6.04
CA LEU A 78 8.06 -14.80 5.17
C LEU A 78 7.56 -16.09 5.82
N TYR A 79 6.85 -16.92 5.07
CA TYR A 79 6.38 -18.22 5.52
C TYR A 79 6.68 -19.30 4.48
N ASN A 80 6.84 -20.53 4.93
CA ASN A 80 7.04 -21.68 4.05
C ASN A 80 5.69 -22.13 3.51
N LEU A 81 5.52 -22.17 2.19
CA LEU A 81 4.25 -22.53 1.54
C LEU A 81 3.88 -24.02 1.69
N ASP A 82 4.88 -24.90 1.86
CA ASP A 82 4.64 -26.33 1.97
C ASP A 82 4.23 -26.76 3.40
N THR A 83 4.72 -26.03 4.41
CA THR A 83 4.40 -26.31 5.83
C THR A 83 3.42 -25.34 6.47
N GLY A 84 3.27 -24.14 5.90
CA GLY A 84 2.52 -23.02 6.47
C GLY A 84 3.21 -22.35 7.67
N GLU A 85 4.44 -22.74 8.00
CA GLU A 85 5.18 -22.18 9.13
C GLU A 85 5.76 -20.81 8.80
N ILE A 86 5.69 -19.90 9.76
CA ILE A 86 6.36 -18.60 9.67
C ILE A 86 7.86 -18.81 9.81
N VAL A 87 8.62 -18.38 8.80
CA VAL A 87 10.08 -18.46 8.77
C VAL A 87 10.71 -17.25 9.44
N THR A 88 10.23 -16.07 9.10
CA THR A 88 10.68 -14.82 9.75
C THR A 88 9.58 -13.75 9.72
N ILE A 89 9.61 -12.90 10.71
CA ILE A 89 8.78 -11.70 10.81
C ILE A 89 9.72 -10.50 10.96
N ARG A 90 9.59 -9.53 10.09
CA ARG A 90 10.15 -8.21 10.32
C ARG A 90 9.06 -7.30 10.82
N HIS A 91 9.09 -7.05 12.12
CA HIS A 91 8.14 -6.17 12.80
C HIS A 91 8.15 -4.76 12.20
N LEU A 92 7.07 -4.03 12.42
CA LEU A 92 6.89 -2.67 11.92
C LEU A 92 8.08 -1.78 12.29
N HIS A 93 8.74 -1.23 11.29
CA HIS A 93 9.93 -0.40 11.45
C HIS A 93 9.93 0.77 10.47
N ASP A 94 10.66 1.81 10.83
CA ASP A 94 10.83 2.98 9.97
C ASP A 94 11.78 2.63 8.80
N VAL A 95 11.42 3.12 7.61
CA VAL A 95 12.24 2.97 6.41
C VAL A 95 13.29 4.09 6.38
N GLU A 96 14.56 3.70 6.29
CA GLU A 96 15.70 4.61 6.27
C GLU A 96 16.39 4.64 4.91
N GLY A 97 17.16 5.70 4.65
CA GLY A 97 17.97 5.87 3.45
C GLY A 97 17.21 6.46 2.27
N ASP A 98 17.93 6.67 1.16
CA ASP A 98 17.45 7.36 -0.04
C ASP A 98 17.38 6.43 -1.27
N ALA A 99 17.36 5.10 -1.05
CA ALA A 99 17.20 4.14 -2.13
C ALA A 99 15.76 4.16 -2.68
N GLU A 100 15.61 3.91 -3.97
CA GLU A 100 14.30 3.82 -4.65
C GLU A 100 13.53 2.53 -4.29
N MET A 101 14.23 1.52 -3.78
CA MET A 101 13.67 0.25 -3.32
C MET A 101 14.17 -0.07 -1.92
N ALA A 102 13.33 -0.72 -1.11
CA ALA A 102 13.75 -1.28 0.17
C ALA A 102 14.29 -2.71 -0.02
N THR A 103 15.12 -3.17 0.93
CA THR A 103 15.64 -4.55 0.95
C THR A 103 14.93 -5.33 2.05
N ALA A 104 14.37 -6.50 1.73
CA ALA A 104 13.91 -7.43 2.74
C ALA A 104 15.10 -8.18 3.35
N TYR A 105 15.27 -8.05 4.67
CA TYR A 105 16.32 -8.77 5.40
C TYR A 105 15.80 -10.15 5.80
N LEU A 106 16.23 -11.17 5.04
CA LEU A 106 15.85 -12.57 5.21
C LEU A 106 16.99 -13.37 5.85
N PRO A 107 16.71 -14.53 6.51
CA PRO A 107 17.74 -15.42 7.02
C PRO A 107 18.66 -15.91 5.90
N GLU A 108 19.98 -15.91 6.14
CA GLU A 108 20.99 -16.33 5.15
C GLU A 108 21.04 -17.85 4.96
N ASP A 109 20.53 -18.61 5.94
CA ASP A 109 20.55 -20.09 5.99
C ASP A 109 19.21 -20.72 5.58
N LEU A 110 18.41 -20.00 4.80
CA LEU A 110 17.14 -20.53 4.29
C LEU A 110 17.38 -21.78 3.43
N PRO A 111 16.66 -22.90 3.66
CA PRO A 111 16.68 -24.03 2.75
C PRO A 111 16.01 -23.69 1.42
N PHE A 112 16.38 -24.37 0.35
CA PHE A 112 15.65 -24.32 -0.91
C PHE A 112 14.20 -24.78 -0.71
N GLY A 113 13.25 -24.06 -1.33
CA GLY A 113 11.83 -24.34 -1.15
C GLY A 113 10.93 -23.26 -1.73
N ARG A 114 9.64 -23.39 -1.44
CA ARG A 114 8.62 -22.40 -1.83
C ARG A 114 8.26 -21.56 -0.62
N TYR A 115 8.29 -20.25 -0.81
CA TYR A 115 8.00 -19.29 0.24
C TYR A 115 6.91 -18.33 -0.19
N GLY A 116 6.08 -17.90 0.75
CA GLY A 116 5.17 -16.77 0.61
C GLY A 116 5.75 -15.56 1.34
N LEU A 117 5.78 -14.43 0.68
CA LEU A 117 6.20 -13.16 1.26
C LEU A 117 5.01 -12.19 1.23
N VAL A 118 4.57 -11.74 2.40
CA VAL A 118 3.56 -10.70 2.54
C VAL A 118 4.24 -9.44 3.09
N VAL A 119 4.08 -8.33 2.39
CA VAL A 119 4.69 -7.04 2.74
C VAL A 119 3.60 -5.99 2.88
N TRP A 120 3.65 -5.20 3.96
CA TRP A 120 2.76 -4.09 4.21
C TRP A 120 3.55 -2.79 4.42
N GLY A 121 3.08 -1.72 3.80
CA GLY A 121 3.58 -0.37 3.95
C GLY A 121 2.56 0.55 4.64
N ASN A 122 3.02 1.40 5.56
CA ASN A 122 2.23 2.43 6.25
C ASN A 122 1.04 1.89 7.05
N ILE A 123 1.09 0.66 7.57
CA ILE A 123 0.08 0.17 8.52
C ILE A 123 0.27 0.81 9.90
N LEU A 124 -0.83 0.95 10.64
CA LEU A 124 -0.81 1.49 12.00
C LEU A 124 -0.34 0.45 13.03
N ARG A 125 -0.75 -0.79 12.86
CA ARG A 125 -0.54 -1.90 13.80
C ARG A 125 -0.37 -3.21 13.04
N GLU A 126 0.35 -4.14 13.63
CA GLU A 126 0.59 -5.48 13.08
C GLU A 126 -0.22 -6.61 13.77
N GLU A 127 -0.92 -6.30 14.88
CA GLU A 127 -1.57 -7.33 15.70
C GLU A 127 -2.62 -8.15 14.94
N GLY A 128 -3.42 -7.53 14.08
CA GLY A 128 -4.42 -8.21 13.25
C GLY A 128 -3.80 -9.20 12.26
N ILE A 129 -2.65 -8.86 11.70
CA ILE A 129 -1.93 -9.66 10.70
C ILE A 129 -1.26 -10.88 11.36
N LEU A 130 -0.64 -10.69 12.54
CA LEU A 130 0.11 -11.72 13.25
C LEU A 130 -0.76 -12.75 13.96
N SER A 131 -1.99 -12.40 14.32
CA SER A 131 -2.89 -13.31 15.04
C SER A 131 -3.52 -14.41 14.17
N GLY A 132 -3.07 -14.56 12.93
CA GLY A 132 -3.60 -15.51 11.96
C GLY A 132 -4.86 -15.01 11.25
N GLY A 133 -5.19 -13.73 11.42
CA GLY A 133 -6.15 -13.03 10.58
C GLY A 133 -5.56 -12.84 9.18
N THR A 134 -6.34 -13.17 8.16
CA THR A 134 -5.97 -12.90 6.77
C THR A 134 -6.26 -11.47 6.38
N ASP A 135 -7.02 -10.75 7.19
CA ASP A 135 -7.63 -9.47 6.86
C ASP A 135 -7.04 -8.34 7.73
N TYR A 136 -6.75 -7.22 7.08
CA TYR A 136 -6.28 -6.01 7.76
C TYR A 136 -7.41 -4.99 7.86
N ASP A 137 -7.65 -4.47 9.08
CA ASP A 137 -8.60 -3.38 9.35
C ASP A 137 -8.04 -2.05 8.83
N LEU A 138 -8.69 -1.53 7.77
CA LEU A 138 -8.28 -0.34 7.04
C LEU A 138 -8.66 0.97 7.75
N HIS A 139 -9.65 0.94 8.64
CA HIS A 139 -10.25 2.13 9.25
C HIS A 139 -10.43 2.00 10.76
N GLN A 140 -9.36 1.58 11.45
CA GLN A 140 -9.36 1.37 12.89
C GLN A 140 -9.94 2.57 13.66
N GLY A 141 -10.97 2.30 14.46
CA GLY A 141 -11.66 3.32 15.23
C GLY A 141 -12.45 4.32 14.37
N HIS A 142 -12.93 3.89 13.19
CA HIS A 142 -13.67 4.71 12.24
C HIS A 142 -12.87 5.89 11.67
N MET A 143 -11.54 5.80 11.67
CA MET A 143 -10.64 6.85 11.15
C MET A 143 -10.15 6.55 9.75
N GLU A 144 -9.69 7.57 9.03
CA GLU A 144 -9.12 7.40 7.69
C GLU A 144 -7.84 6.55 7.68
N GLY A 145 -7.02 6.63 8.72
CA GLY A 145 -5.70 6.00 8.77
C GLY A 145 -4.71 6.58 7.76
N TYR A 146 -3.72 5.78 7.36
CA TYR A 146 -2.67 6.17 6.41
C TYR A 146 -2.95 5.68 4.99
N ASP A 147 -2.13 6.14 4.04
CA ASP A 147 -2.05 5.60 2.68
C ASP A 147 -1.32 4.25 2.71
N VAL A 148 -2.09 3.17 2.79
CA VAL A 148 -1.61 1.80 3.00
C VAL A 148 -1.24 1.14 1.68
N TYR A 149 -0.13 0.37 1.70
CA TYR A 149 0.36 -0.42 0.58
C TYR A 149 0.53 -1.88 0.98
N MET A 150 0.40 -2.81 0.02
CA MET A 150 0.57 -4.24 0.28
C MET A 150 0.98 -4.99 -0.99
N THR A 151 1.72 -6.09 -0.81
CA THR A 151 1.89 -7.16 -1.79
C THR A 151 1.95 -8.50 -1.10
N ALA A 152 1.56 -9.56 -1.82
CA ALA A 152 1.73 -10.94 -1.42
C ALA A 152 2.25 -11.75 -2.61
N ASP A 153 3.46 -12.27 -2.51
CA ASP A 153 4.16 -12.93 -3.60
C ASP A 153 4.62 -14.33 -3.20
N GLU A 154 4.54 -15.27 -4.14
CA GLU A 154 5.14 -16.60 -4.02
C GLU A 154 6.57 -16.58 -4.59
N LEU A 155 7.53 -17.04 -3.81
CA LEU A 155 8.95 -17.11 -4.17
C LEU A 155 9.39 -18.56 -4.26
N LEU A 156 9.93 -18.98 -5.39
CA LEU A 156 10.64 -20.26 -5.53
C LEU A 156 12.12 -20.01 -5.27
N TYR A 157 12.66 -20.50 -4.14
CA TYR A 157 14.07 -20.38 -3.84
C TYR A 157 14.84 -21.65 -4.18
N ASP A 158 15.73 -21.57 -5.17
CA ASP A 158 16.63 -22.63 -5.60
C ASP A 158 17.96 -22.05 -6.12
N GLU A 159 18.82 -22.88 -6.69
CA GLU A 159 20.12 -22.48 -7.25
C GLU A 159 20.04 -21.48 -8.41
N TYR A 160 18.87 -21.33 -9.06
CA TYR A 160 18.64 -20.44 -10.21
C TYR A 160 17.73 -19.27 -9.88
N HIS A 161 16.91 -19.38 -8.81
CA HIS A 161 15.88 -18.40 -8.42
C HIS A 161 16.16 -17.91 -7.00
N TYR A 162 16.95 -16.87 -6.87
CA TYR A 162 17.36 -16.30 -5.58
C TYR A 162 17.36 -14.78 -5.52
N ASP A 163 16.98 -14.10 -6.60
CA ASP A 163 16.91 -12.63 -6.67
C ASP A 163 15.53 -12.21 -7.18
N TYR A 164 14.80 -11.46 -6.36
CA TYR A 164 13.41 -11.10 -6.60
C TYR A 164 13.19 -9.60 -6.39
N VAL A 165 12.26 -9.05 -7.17
CA VAL A 165 11.65 -7.75 -6.92
C VAL A 165 10.15 -7.96 -6.75
N VAL A 166 9.63 -7.59 -5.57
CA VAL A 166 8.19 -7.58 -5.28
C VAL A 166 7.69 -6.16 -5.28
N SER A 167 6.46 -5.93 -5.76
CA SER A 167 5.94 -4.59 -5.96
C SER A 167 4.72 -4.31 -5.09
N LEU A 168 4.82 -3.31 -4.24
CA LEU A 168 3.74 -2.85 -3.37
C LEU A 168 2.70 -2.07 -4.15
N LYS A 169 1.44 -2.44 -3.97
CA LYS A 169 0.25 -1.78 -4.52
C LYS A 169 -0.44 -0.95 -3.47
N ARG A 170 -0.89 0.25 -3.85
CA ARG A 170 -1.71 1.08 -2.96
C ARG A 170 -3.06 0.40 -2.71
N ILE A 171 -3.51 0.39 -1.47
CA ILE A 171 -4.74 -0.31 -1.05
C ILE A 171 -5.93 0.63 -1.02
N LYS A 172 -5.70 1.91 -0.77
CA LYS A 172 -6.73 2.93 -0.66
C LYS A 172 -6.80 3.83 -1.91
N GLY A 173 -7.91 4.52 -2.06
CA GLY A 173 -8.03 5.71 -2.88
C GLY A 173 -7.99 6.97 -2.01
N LYS A 174 -8.26 8.12 -2.62
CA LYS A 174 -8.28 9.43 -1.97
C LYS A 174 -9.58 10.17 -2.32
N LEU A 175 -10.26 10.70 -1.31
CA LEU A 175 -11.35 11.64 -1.49
C LEU A 175 -10.83 13.06 -1.27
N LEU A 176 -10.95 13.92 -2.28
CA LEU A 176 -10.74 15.36 -2.19
C LEU A 176 -12.08 16.07 -2.16
N ILE A 177 -12.28 16.94 -1.18
CA ILE A 177 -13.43 17.85 -1.13
C ILE A 177 -12.90 19.27 -1.21
N GLN A 178 -13.32 19.99 -2.26
CA GLN A 178 -13.08 21.42 -2.44
C GLN A 178 -14.36 22.18 -2.13
N ALA A 179 -14.28 23.14 -1.20
CA ALA A 179 -15.36 24.04 -0.86
C ALA A 179 -14.99 25.46 -1.30
N VAL A 180 -15.85 26.09 -2.11
CA VAL A 180 -15.57 27.36 -2.79
C VAL A 180 -16.63 28.40 -2.41
N ASP A 181 -16.22 29.65 -2.22
CA ASP A 181 -17.04 30.83 -1.90
C ASP A 181 -17.79 30.79 -0.57
N PHE A 182 -17.43 29.86 0.32
CA PHE A 182 -18.06 29.73 1.64
C PHE A 182 -17.82 30.96 2.53
N PRO A 183 -18.74 31.21 3.49
CA PRO A 183 -18.57 32.28 4.48
C PRO A 183 -17.30 32.08 5.32
N SER A 184 -16.61 33.20 5.61
CA SER A 184 -15.31 33.16 6.35
C SER A 184 -15.44 32.78 7.83
N GLU A 185 -16.66 32.77 8.39
CA GLU A 185 -16.97 32.28 9.72
C GLU A 185 -16.87 30.77 9.86
N ILE A 186 -16.96 30.01 8.77
CA ILE A 186 -16.77 28.56 8.77
C ILE A 186 -15.33 28.25 9.13
N GLY A 187 -15.13 27.54 10.26
CA GLY A 187 -13.82 27.20 10.79
C GLY A 187 -13.62 25.72 11.01
N TRP A 188 -14.68 24.90 10.92
CA TRP A 188 -14.62 23.47 11.18
C TRP A 188 -15.51 22.70 10.24
N SER A 189 -15.15 21.44 10.00
CA SER A 189 -16.01 20.51 9.27
C SER A 189 -15.97 19.12 9.88
N LYS A 190 -17.09 18.43 9.77
CA LYS A 190 -17.23 16.99 10.03
C LYS A 190 -17.62 16.31 8.73
N LYS A 191 -16.85 15.32 8.31
CA LYS A 191 -17.14 14.49 7.15
C LYS A 191 -17.41 13.07 7.62
N THR A 192 -18.50 12.48 7.15
CA THR A 192 -18.89 11.09 7.41
C THR A 192 -19.00 10.38 6.07
N VAL A 193 -18.21 9.34 5.90
CA VAL A 193 -18.18 8.53 4.67
C VAL A 193 -18.60 7.11 5.03
N THR A 194 -19.71 6.64 4.46
CA THR A 194 -20.26 5.30 4.72
C THR A 194 -20.24 4.45 3.47
N GLY A 195 -20.10 3.12 3.65
CA GLY A 195 -20.12 2.18 2.54
C GLY A 195 -18.75 1.90 1.91
N VAL A 196 -17.68 2.32 2.57
CA VAL A 196 -16.32 1.88 2.23
C VAL A 196 -16.04 0.51 2.84
N ALA A 197 -15.03 -0.21 2.34
CA ALA A 197 -14.63 -1.49 2.90
C ALA A 197 -13.87 -1.31 4.22
N GLY A 198 -14.20 -2.10 5.22
CA GLY A 198 -13.50 -2.11 6.52
C GLY A 198 -12.19 -2.88 6.46
N ASN A 199 -12.17 -4.01 5.74
CA ASN A 199 -11.06 -4.93 5.71
C ASN A 199 -10.57 -5.23 4.30
N VAL A 200 -9.30 -5.66 4.22
CA VAL A 200 -8.70 -6.18 2.99
C VAL A 200 -7.82 -7.39 3.32
N ASP A 201 -7.92 -8.44 2.49
CA ASP A 201 -7.02 -9.59 2.55
C ASP A 201 -5.78 -9.42 1.65
N TYR A 202 -4.85 -10.38 1.72
CA TYR A 202 -3.62 -10.37 0.91
C TYR A 202 -3.84 -10.67 -0.59
N HIS A 203 -5.07 -11.00 -1.00
CA HIS A 203 -5.49 -11.11 -2.41
C HIS A 203 -6.20 -9.86 -2.92
N LEU A 204 -6.23 -8.78 -2.14
CA LEU A 204 -6.97 -7.54 -2.41
C LEU A 204 -8.50 -7.74 -2.48
N ASN A 205 -9.03 -8.71 -1.75
CA ASN A 205 -10.47 -8.81 -1.55
C ASN A 205 -10.88 -7.89 -0.42
N TYR A 206 -11.75 -6.95 -0.76
CA TYR A 206 -12.28 -5.97 0.18
C TYR A 206 -13.58 -6.50 0.78
N THR A 207 -13.68 -6.47 2.11
CA THR A 207 -14.81 -7.00 2.87
C THR A 207 -15.26 -6.04 3.95
N GLU A 208 -16.42 -6.34 4.53
CA GLU A 208 -17.07 -5.56 5.58
C GLU A 208 -17.40 -4.11 5.17
N LEU A 209 -18.50 -3.63 5.73
CA LEU A 209 -18.94 -2.24 5.54
C LEU A 209 -18.42 -1.40 6.69
N GLU A 210 -17.80 -0.27 6.35
CA GLU A 210 -17.26 0.64 7.35
C GLU A 210 -17.75 2.08 7.11
N THR A 211 -17.70 2.85 8.21
CA THR A 211 -17.98 4.29 8.23
C THR A 211 -16.77 5.03 8.74
N VAL A 212 -16.28 5.99 7.95
CA VAL A 212 -15.12 6.83 8.30
C VAL A 212 -15.59 8.22 8.67
N VAL A 213 -15.15 8.71 9.83
CA VAL A 213 -15.47 10.06 10.32
C VAL A 213 -14.18 10.87 10.44
N THR A 214 -14.16 12.04 9.80
CA THR A 214 -13.03 12.97 9.90
C THR A 214 -13.50 14.34 10.35
N TYR A 215 -12.71 14.97 11.21
CA TYR A 215 -12.91 16.32 11.69
C TYR A 215 -11.74 17.17 11.20
N THR A 216 -12.06 18.33 10.63
CA THR A 216 -11.03 19.27 10.13
C THR A 216 -11.25 20.64 10.75
N GLU A 217 -10.18 21.22 11.31
CA GLU A 217 -10.12 22.62 11.67
C GLU A 217 -9.44 23.40 10.54
N TRP A 218 -10.09 24.45 10.08
CA TRP A 218 -9.60 25.32 9.00
C TRP A 218 -8.84 26.51 9.59
N THR A 219 -7.53 26.40 9.61
CA THR A 219 -6.64 27.43 10.19
C THR A 219 -6.57 28.71 9.36
N SER A 220 -6.82 28.59 8.04
CA SER A 220 -6.94 29.73 7.14
C SER A 220 -8.41 29.99 6.85
N ARG A 221 -8.97 31.04 7.38
CA ARG A 221 -10.35 31.45 7.10
C ARG A 221 -10.43 32.14 5.72
N THR A 222 -10.29 31.32 4.69
CA THR A 222 -10.42 31.71 3.29
C THR A 222 -11.80 31.27 2.79
N SER A 223 -12.26 31.86 1.69
CA SER A 223 -13.52 31.43 1.06
C SER A 223 -13.39 30.09 0.31
N GLU A 224 -12.18 29.55 0.24
CA GLU A 224 -11.89 28.27 -0.39
C GLU A 224 -11.06 27.40 0.55
N PHE A 225 -11.46 26.15 0.70
CA PHE A 225 -10.72 25.16 1.47
C PHE A 225 -10.83 23.76 0.86
N VAL A 226 -9.80 22.96 1.10
CA VAL A 226 -9.68 21.60 0.56
C VAL A 226 -9.43 20.64 1.72
N SER A 227 -10.19 19.54 1.75
CA SER A 227 -9.89 18.40 2.63
C SER A 227 -9.53 17.16 1.82
N SER A 228 -8.58 16.40 2.32
CA SER A 228 -8.12 15.14 1.74
C SER A 228 -8.35 14.02 2.75
N THR A 229 -8.78 12.84 2.28
CA THR A 229 -9.05 11.67 3.14
C THR A 229 -8.70 10.40 2.40
N PHE A 230 -7.88 9.53 3.00
CA PHE A 230 -7.60 8.20 2.47
C PHE A 230 -8.74 7.24 2.82
N LEU A 231 -9.34 6.65 1.80
CA LEU A 231 -10.49 5.75 1.93
C LEU A 231 -10.24 4.45 1.16
N SER A 232 -10.68 3.35 1.73
CA SER A 232 -10.77 2.08 1.01
C SER A 232 -11.81 2.16 -0.10
N PRO A 233 -11.78 1.26 -1.08
CA PRO A 233 -12.79 1.16 -2.10
C PRO A 233 -14.20 0.98 -1.54
N SER A 234 -15.21 1.34 -2.34
CA SER A 234 -16.62 1.06 -2.03
C SER A 234 -16.84 -0.43 -1.83
N ALA A 235 -17.43 -0.82 -0.70
CA ALA A 235 -17.65 -2.22 -0.34
C ALA A 235 -18.80 -2.86 -1.13
N THR A 236 -19.66 -2.05 -1.74
CA THR A 236 -20.85 -2.52 -2.47
C THR A 236 -20.99 -1.80 -3.80
N SER A 237 -21.74 -2.43 -4.74
CA SER A 237 -22.10 -1.84 -6.03
C SER A 237 -23.03 -0.60 -5.92
N THR A 238 -23.58 -0.34 -4.74
CA THR A 238 -24.37 0.89 -4.50
C THR A 238 -23.47 2.10 -4.23
N GLY A 239 -22.16 1.87 -4.12
CA GLY A 239 -21.17 2.92 -3.88
C GLY A 239 -21.06 3.38 -2.42
N THR A 240 -20.44 4.51 -2.24
CA THR A 240 -20.13 5.16 -0.97
C THR A 240 -20.95 6.43 -0.83
N THR A 241 -21.45 6.70 0.37
CA THR A 241 -22.17 7.92 0.69
C THR A 241 -21.25 8.89 1.44
N VAL A 242 -21.20 10.13 0.99
CA VAL A 242 -20.41 11.21 1.59
C VAL A 242 -21.35 12.28 2.13
N ASP A 243 -21.31 12.47 3.46
CA ASP A 243 -21.96 13.57 4.17
C ASP A 243 -20.90 14.52 4.72
N ALA A 244 -21.12 15.81 4.57
CA ALA A 244 -20.22 16.81 5.14
C ALA A 244 -21.03 17.96 5.75
N ASP A 245 -20.71 18.26 7.00
CA ASP A 245 -21.28 19.34 7.79
C ASP A 245 -20.21 20.39 8.09
N LEU A 246 -20.59 21.66 7.97
CA LEU A 246 -19.72 22.80 8.21
C LEU A 246 -20.19 23.61 9.43
N TYR A 247 -19.22 24.08 10.23
CA TYR A 247 -19.48 24.71 11.51
C TYR A 247 -18.70 26.04 11.65
N ASP A 248 -19.28 26.98 12.36
CA ASP A 248 -18.64 28.23 12.77
C ASP A 248 -18.04 28.16 14.19
N SER A 249 -18.27 27.05 14.89
CA SER A 249 -17.90 26.81 16.27
C SER A 249 -17.15 25.48 16.44
N PRO A 250 -16.12 25.42 17.33
CA PRO A 250 -15.35 24.22 17.59
C PRO A 250 -16.14 23.11 18.29
N GLU A 251 -17.25 23.43 18.94
CA GLU A 251 -18.11 22.47 19.62
C GLU A 251 -18.83 21.54 18.61
N MET A 252 -19.03 22.00 17.38
CA MET A 252 -19.64 21.24 16.28
C MET A 252 -20.98 20.57 16.64
N GLU A 253 -21.81 21.24 17.48
CA GLU A 253 -23.08 20.68 17.94
C GLU A 253 -24.18 20.77 16.87
N ILE A 254 -24.28 21.94 16.21
CA ILE A 254 -25.29 22.20 15.19
C ILE A 254 -24.57 22.71 13.93
N PRO A 255 -24.72 22.05 12.78
CA PRO A 255 -24.12 22.52 11.54
C PRO A 255 -24.62 23.92 11.16
N THR A 256 -23.69 24.83 10.88
CA THR A 256 -24.01 26.15 10.30
C THR A 256 -24.49 25.98 8.86
N ILE A 257 -23.83 25.06 8.12
CA ILE A 257 -24.25 24.67 6.77
C ILE A 257 -24.16 23.14 6.67
N GLN A 258 -25.29 22.51 6.39
CA GLN A 258 -25.35 21.09 6.05
C GLN A 258 -25.24 20.94 4.54
N LEU A 259 -24.20 20.24 4.08
CA LEU A 259 -24.01 20.00 2.67
C LEU A 259 -24.92 18.87 2.17
N GLN A 260 -25.21 18.90 0.88
CA GLN A 260 -25.96 17.83 0.25
C GLN A 260 -25.17 16.54 0.30
N THR A 261 -25.80 15.45 0.74
CA THR A 261 -25.26 14.08 0.68
C THR A 261 -24.97 13.68 -0.76
N VAL A 262 -23.78 13.14 -1.00
CA VAL A 262 -23.33 12.66 -2.32
C VAL A 262 -23.15 11.16 -2.28
N GLN A 263 -23.68 10.47 -3.28
CA GLN A 263 -23.38 9.07 -3.53
C GLN A 263 -22.36 8.98 -4.67
N THR A 264 -21.26 8.28 -4.44
CA THR A 264 -20.15 8.13 -5.39
C THR A 264 -19.50 6.76 -5.25
N GLU A 265 -18.63 6.42 -6.17
CA GLU A 265 -17.79 5.23 -6.08
C GLU A 265 -16.38 5.63 -5.65
N MET A 266 -15.82 4.86 -4.72
CA MET A 266 -14.42 4.97 -4.31
C MET A 266 -13.66 3.78 -4.88
N ASN A 267 -12.59 4.04 -5.60
CA ASN A 267 -11.74 3.02 -6.19
C ASN A 267 -10.35 3.00 -5.54
N ARG A 268 -9.72 1.83 -5.57
CA ARG A 268 -8.32 1.67 -5.21
C ARG A 268 -7.44 2.49 -6.16
N ASN A 269 -6.45 3.17 -5.60
CA ASN A 269 -5.46 3.94 -6.36
C ASN A 269 -6.03 5.04 -7.27
N GLU A 270 -7.24 5.55 -6.97
CA GLU A 270 -7.85 6.67 -7.66
C GLU A 270 -8.20 7.82 -6.70
N ILE A 271 -8.32 9.01 -7.26
CA ILE A 271 -8.78 10.21 -6.55
C ILE A 271 -10.20 10.53 -6.98
N THR A 272 -11.12 10.51 -6.02
CA THR A 272 -12.48 11.03 -6.22
C THR A 272 -12.52 12.48 -5.75
N VAL A 273 -13.04 13.40 -6.57
CA VAL A 273 -13.11 14.83 -6.25
C VAL A 273 -14.54 15.30 -6.22
N LEU A 274 -14.92 15.89 -5.09
CA LEU A 274 -16.18 16.61 -4.90
C LEU A 274 -15.90 18.10 -4.75
N ARG A 275 -16.72 18.94 -5.43
CA ARG A 275 -16.65 20.39 -5.30
C ARG A 275 -18.00 20.92 -4.84
N TYR A 276 -17.99 21.65 -3.74
CA TYR A 276 -19.14 22.38 -3.20
C TYR A 276 -18.92 23.88 -3.46
N VAL A 277 -19.91 24.53 -4.09
CA VAL A 277 -19.85 25.96 -4.43
C VAL A 277 -21.00 26.68 -3.73
N TYR A 278 -20.67 27.55 -2.78
CA TYR A 278 -21.66 28.32 -2.05
C TYR A 278 -22.08 29.56 -2.83
N ASN A 279 -23.38 29.72 -3.05
CA ASN A 279 -23.92 30.91 -3.67
C ASN A 279 -24.33 31.92 -2.58
N ARG A 280 -23.62 33.02 -2.46
CA ARG A 280 -23.83 34.05 -1.42
C ARG A 280 -25.12 34.79 -1.56
N ASP A 281 -25.68 34.88 -2.77
CA ASP A 281 -26.94 35.62 -3.03
C ASP A 281 -28.16 34.81 -2.61
N THR A 282 -28.13 33.51 -2.77
CA THR A 282 -29.24 32.61 -2.49
C THR A 282 -29.09 31.79 -1.22
N GLY A 283 -27.84 31.66 -0.68
CA GLY A 283 -27.51 30.76 0.42
C GLY A 283 -27.52 29.28 0.02
N SER A 284 -27.65 28.94 -1.26
CA SER A 284 -27.66 27.56 -1.75
C SER A 284 -26.27 27.06 -2.02
N VAL A 285 -26.08 25.72 -2.01
CA VAL A 285 -24.82 25.06 -2.35
C VAL A 285 -25.01 24.20 -3.58
N GLY A 286 -24.23 24.48 -4.62
CA GLY A 286 -24.08 23.59 -5.77
C GLY A 286 -23.07 22.50 -5.47
N VAL A 287 -23.31 21.27 -5.93
CA VAL A 287 -22.44 20.12 -5.75
C VAL A 287 -22.03 19.54 -7.09
N TYR A 288 -20.74 19.31 -7.25
CA TYR A 288 -20.15 18.78 -8.48
C TYR A 288 -19.23 17.63 -8.15
N ILE A 289 -19.21 16.63 -9.00
CA ILE A 289 -18.25 15.51 -8.98
C ILE A 289 -17.40 15.57 -10.23
N LEU A 290 -16.12 15.29 -10.07
CA LEU A 290 -15.21 15.17 -11.21
C LEU A 290 -15.31 13.76 -11.79
N MET A 291 -15.74 13.65 -13.02
CA MET A 291 -15.86 12.41 -13.79
C MET A 291 -14.85 12.41 -14.95
N ASP A 292 -14.71 11.31 -15.68
CA ASP A 292 -13.72 11.10 -16.75
C ASP A 292 -13.70 12.15 -17.85
N ASP A 293 -14.81 12.82 -18.09
CA ASP A 293 -15.00 13.83 -19.12
C ASP A 293 -15.15 15.27 -18.61
N GLY A 294 -15.10 15.46 -17.28
CA GLY A 294 -15.17 16.78 -16.64
C GLY A 294 -16.05 16.83 -15.39
N TRP A 295 -16.55 18.03 -15.09
CA TRP A 295 -17.38 18.27 -13.92
C TRP A 295 -18.85 18.00 -14.18
N ASP A 296 -19.43 17.05 -13.46
CA ASP A 296 -20.87 16.78 -13.45
C ASP A 296 -21.53 17.36 -12.22
N ALA A 297 -22.68 18.02 -12.41
CA ALA A 297 -23.51 18.48 -11.30
C ALA A 297 -24.23 17.29 -10.65
N VAL A 298 -24.11 17.16 -9.34
CA VAL A 298 -24.86 16.15 -8.58
C VAL A 298 -26.29 16.63 -8.41
N HIS A 299 -27.21 16.02 -9.15
CA HIS A 299 -28.63 16.27 -9.03
C HIS A 299 -29.23 15.24 -8.08
N ASN A 300 -29.67 15.69 -6.90
CA ASN A 300 -30.58 14.86 -6.12
C ASN A 300 -31.92 14.77 -6.86
N LEU A 301 -32.30 13.58 -7.27
CA LEU A 301 -33.68 13.32 -7.60
C LEU A 301 -34.50 13.54 -6.30
N GLU A 302 -35.20 14.66 -6.21
CA GLU A 302 -36.18 14.87 -5.16
C GLU A 302 -37.08 13.65 -5.12
N LYS A 303 -37.15 12.99 -3.95
CA LYS A 303 -38.10 11.87 -3.69
C LYS A 303 -39.49 12.37 -3.50
#